data_dd001b32c09de5e2bc7570ef800bc066
#
_entry.id   dd001b32c09de5e2bc7570ef800bc066
#
_cell.length_a   1.000
_cell.length_b   1.000
_cell.length_c   1.000
_cell.angle_alpha   90.00
_cell.angle_beta   90.00
_cell.angle_gamma   90.00
#
_symmetry.space_group_name_H-M   'P 1'
#
loop_
_entity.id
_entity.type
_entity.pdbx_description
1 polymer ?
#
loop_
_entity_poly.entity_id
_entity_poly.type
_entity_poly.pdbx_seq_one_letter_code
_entity_poly.pdbx_strand_id
1 'polypeptide(L)'
;MKQVFFLGDSRKQVLKFSADARREAGYQLDKVQHGDEPRDWKAMPTVGVGVREIRLHVAGEYRVIYLATLPDAVYVLHAFVKKSQRTPKSDVDLAKTRLTQLLKAKE
;
A
#
# COMPACT_ATOMS: atom_id res chain seq x y z
N MET A 1 -15.51 8.29 -6.66
CA MET A 1 -14.07 8.10 -6.40
C MET A 1 -13.83 7.97 -4.90
N LYS A 2 -13.06 6.96 -4.49
CA LYS A 2 -12.72 6.77 -3.09
C LYS A 2 -11.60 7.72 -2.67
N GLN A 3 -11.60 8.12 -1.41
CA GLN A 3 -10.46 8.83 -0.83
C GLN A 3 -9.35 7.86 -0.49
N VAL A 4 -8.12 8.37 -0.34
CA VAL A 4 -6.99 7.59 0.14
C VAL A 4 -6.65 8.05 1.55
N PHE A 5 -6.58 7.11 2.48
CA PHE A 5 -6.09 7.35 3.84
C PHE A 5 -4.79 6.61 4.05
N PHE A 6 -3.78 7.32 4.50
CA PHE A 6 -2.48 6.76 4.82
C PHE A 6 -2.42 6.46 6.31
N LEU A 7 -2.30 5.17 6.68
CA LEU A 7 -2.27 4.77 8.07
C LEU A 7 -0.84 4.84 8.62
N GLY A 8 -0.73 5.18 9.89
CA GLY A 8 0.56 5.32 10.56
C GLY A 8 1.48 6.28 9.80
N ASP A 9 2.72 5.87 9.58
CA ASP A 9 3.70 6.67 8.87
C ASP A 9 3.78 6.38 7.36
N SER A 10 2.78 5.69 6.80
CA SER A 10 2.85 5.23 5.41
C SER A 10 3.00 6.39 4.42
N ARG A 11 2.34 7.52 4.64
CA ARG A 11 2.51 8.71 3.79
C ARG A 11 3.93 9.25 3.86
N LYS A 12 4.50 9.30 5.06
CA LYS A 12 5.87 9.75 5.27
C LYS A 12 6.86 8.86 4.52
N GLN A 13 6.60 7.54 4.50
CA GLN A 13 7.45 6.62 3.76
C GLN A 13 7.37 6.85 2.24
N VAL A 14 6.18 7.09 1.71
CA VAL A 14 6.02 7.42 0.28
C VAL A 14 6.76 8.72 -0.04
N LEU A 15 6.70 9.71 0.84
CA LEU A 15 7.40 10.98 0.62
C LEU A 15 8.92 10.83 0.58
N LYS A 16 9.47 9.74 1.12
CA LYS A 16 10.91 9.43 1.05
C LYS A 16 11.31 8.73 -0.25
N PHE A 17 10.37 8.29 -1.05
CA PHE A 17 10.67 7.69 -2.36
C PHE A 17 11.31 8.73 -3.27
N SER A 18 12.01 8.29 -4.32
CA SER A 18 12.48 9.20 -5.36
C SER A 18 11.29 9.99 -5.94
N ALA A 19 11.56 11.14 -6.54
CA ALA A 19 10.50 11.96 -7.14
C ALA A 19 9.68 11.15 -8.16
N ASP A 20 10.34 10.35 -8.98
CA ASP A 20 9.67 9.55 -10.00
C ASP A 20 8.84 8.42 -9.37
N ALA A 21 9.37 7.76 -8.32
CA ALA A 21 8.63 6.71 -7.63
C ALA A 21 7.43 7.27 -6.88
N ARG A 22 7.54 8.46 -6.26
CA ARG A 22 6.39 9.12 -5.63
C ARG A 22 5.28 9.40 -6.64
N ARG A 23 5.66 9.91 -7.80
CA ARG A 23 4.71 10.22 -8.88
C ARG A 23 4.00 8.96 -9.35
N GLU A 24 4.75 7.88 -9.54
CA GLU A 24 4.19 6.60 -9.95
C GLU A 24 3.28 6.02 -8.87
N ALA A 25 3.67 6.13 -7.60
CA ALA A 25 2.81 5.70 -6.49
C ALA A 25 1.48 6.44 -6.51
N GLY A 26 1.52 7.76 -6.68
CA GLY A 26 0.30 8.57 -6.78
C GLY A 26 -0.57 8.17 -7.96
N TYR A 27 0.04 7.93 -9.10
CA TYR A 27 -0.69 7.51 -10.30
C TYR A 27 -1.38 6.16 -10.11
N GLN A 28 -0.69 5.17 -9.53
CA GLN A 28 -1.27 3.85 -9.30
C GLN A 28 -2.36 3.90 -8.23
N LEU A 29 -2.20 4.70 -7.18
CA LEU A 29 -3.25 4.89 -6.17
C LEU A 29 -4.47 5.58 -6.75
N ASP A 30 -4.28 6.53 -7.66
CA ASP A 30 -5.38 7.19 -8.36
C ASP A 30 -6.22 6.17 -9.14
N LYS A 31 -5.57 5.22 -9.82
CA LYS A 31 -6.27 4.13 -10.51
C LYS A 31 -7.13 3.32 -9.54
N VAL A 32 -6.58 2.98 -8.39
CA VAL A 32 -7.31 2.22 -7.35
C VAL A 32 -8.51 3.02 -6.84
N GLN A 33 -8.36 4.33 -6.65
CA GLN A 33 -9.45 5.20 -6.22
C GLN A 33 -10.63 5.17 -7.20
N HIS A 34 -10.34 4.98 -8.48
CA HIS A 34 -11.37 4.93 -9.54
C HIS A 34 -11.90 3.52 -9.79
N GLY A 35 -11.50 2.54 -8.99
CA GLY A 35 -11.96 1.17 -9.13
C GLY A 35 -11.15 0.32 -10.09
N ASP A 36 -10.03 0.84 -10.60
CA ASP A 36 -9.14 0.11 -11.50
C ASP A 36 -8.07 -0.63 -10.71
N GLU A 37 -7.41 -1.57 -11.37
CA GLU A 37 -6.30 -2.27 -10.76
C GLU A 37 -4.98 -1.55 -11.05
N PRO A 38 -4.00 -1.59 -10.13
CA PRO A 38 -2.67 -1.09 -10.42
C PRO A 38 -2.04 -1.89 -11.56
N ARG A 39 -1.04 -1.29 -12.22
CA ARG A 39 -0.33 -1.94 -13.33
C ARG A 39 0.32 -3.25 -12.90
N ASP A 40 0.95 -3.29 -11.73
CA ASP A 40 1.60 -4.47 -11.19
C ASP A 40 1.30 -4.57 -9.70
N TRP A 41 0.71 -5.68 -9.31
CA TRP A 41 0.33 -5.90 -7.91
C TRP A 41 0.34 -7.38 -7.58
N LYS A 42 0.40 -7.65 -6.29
CA LYS A 42 0.36 -9.02 -5.78
C LYS A 42 -0.58 -9.06 -4.57
N ALA A 43 -1.38 -10.11 -4.50
CA ALA A 43 -2.17 -10.36 -3.29
C ALA A 43 -1.24 -10.64 -2.11
N MET A 44 -1.63 -10.13 -0.92
CA MET A 44 -0.85 -10.28 0.30
C MET A 44 -1.71 -10.97 1.38
N PRO A 45 -2.06 -12.26 1.19
CA PRO A 45 -2.91 -12.97 2.16
C PRO A 45 -2.26 -13.10 3.53
N THR A 46 -0.92 -13.06 3.60
CA THR A 46 -0.21 -13.08 4.88
C THR A 46 -0.49 -11.83 5.71
N VAL A 47 -0.86 -10.72 5.08
CA VAL A 47 -1.27 -9.50 5.79
C VAL A 47 -2.75 -9.58 6.15
N GLY A 48 -3.58 -9.94 5.19
CA GLY A 48 -5.01 -10.10 5.43
C GLY A 48 -5.80 -10.27 4.14
N VAL A 49 -7.06 -10.61 4.29
CA VAL A 49 -7.98 -10.80 3.17
C VAL A 49 -8.17 -9.50 2.42
N GLY A 50 -8.01 -9.54 1.10
CA GLY A 50 -8.20 -8.37 0.24
C GLY A 50 -7.04 -7.41 0.18
N VAL A 51 -5.99 -7.65 0.97
CA VAL A 51 -4.80 -6.80 0.96
C VAL A 51 -3.97 -7.08 -0.28
N ARG A 52 -3.47 -6.01 -0.90
CA ARG A 52 -2.62 -6.08 -2.09
C ARG A 52 -1.37 -5.25 -1.91
N GLU A 53 -0.33 -5.62 -2.63
CA GLU A 53 0.93 -4.90 -2.68
C GLU A 53 1.10 -4.35 -4.10
N ILE A 54 1.14 -3.01 -4.24
CA ILE A 54 1.50 -2.38 -5.50
C ILE A 54 3.01 -2.48 -5.65
N ARG A 55 3.44 -2.89 -6.84
CA ARG A 55 4.86 -3.02 -7.18
C ARG A 55 5.24 -1.90 -8.13
N LEU A 56 6.19 -1.08 -7.71
CA LEU A 56 6.69 0.05 -8.51
C LEU A 56 8.13 -0.23 -8.91
N HIS A 57 8.41 -0.12 -10.21
CA HIS A 57 9.73 -0.39 -10.80
C HIS A 57 10.24 0.90 -11.44
N VAL A 58 10.88 1.76 -10.64
CA VAL A 58 11.29 3.10 -11.08
C VAL A 58 12.74 3.34 -10.64
N ALA A 59 13.69 2.81 -11.41
CA ALA A 59 15.13 2.86 -11.07
C ALA A 59 15.36 2.33 -9.65
N GLY A 60 14.64 1.27 -9.28
CA GLY A 60 14.62 0.65 -7.97
C GLY A 60 13.29 -0.02 -7.77
N GLU A 61 13.12 -0.64 -6.61
CA GLU A 61 11.93 -1.40 -6.28
C GLU A 61 11.24 -0.79 -5.08
N TYR A 62 9.98 -0.41 -5.26
CA TYR A 62 9.18 0.22 -4.22
C TYR A 62 7.88 -0.56 -4.06
N ARG A 63 7.33 -0.56 -2.86
CA ARG A 63 6.10 -1.29 -2.57
C ARG A 63 5.14 -0.42 -1.78
N VAL A 64 3.84 -0.54 -2.11
CA VAL A 64 2.76 0.12 -1.35
C VAL A 64 1.74 -0.96 -1.03
N ILE A 65 1.52 -1.22 0.25
CA ILE A 65 0.55 -2.22 0.73
C ILE A 65 -0.74 -1.50 1.06
N TYR A 66 -1.85 -1.96 0.48
CA TYR A 66 -3.13 -1.26 0.61
C TYR A 66 -4.30 -2.23 0.71
N LEU A 67 -5.42 -1.69 1.19
CA LEU A 67 -6.72 -2.37 1.22
C LEU A 67 -7.74 -1.43 0.56
N ALA A 68 -8.48 -1.93 -0.44
CA ALA A 68 -9.49 -1.15 -1.15
C ALA A 68 -10.85 -1.85 -1.19
N THR A 69 -11.04 -2.89 -0.38
CA THR A 69 -12.29 -3.65 -0.35
C THR A 69 -13.37 -3.01 0.52
N LEU A 70 -12.99 -2.06 1.39
CA LEU A 70 -13.97 -1.31 2.17
C LEU A 70 -14.61 -0.23 1.29
N PRO A 71 -15.92 0.03 1.45
CA PRO A 71 -16.64 0.90 0.51
C PRO A 71 -16.28 2.38 0.61
N ASP A 72 -15.73 2.81 1.73
CA ASP A 72 -15.54 4.23 2.02
C ASP A 72 -14.21 4.80 1.50
N ALA A 73 -13.15 3.98 1.41
CA ALA A 73 -11.83 4.53 1.08
C ALA A 73 -10.84 3.45 0.66
N VAL A 74 -9.72 3.91 0.12
CA VAL A 74 -8.50 3.12 -0.07
C VAL A 74 -7.60 3.39 1.13
N TYR A 75 -7.19 2.34 1.82
CA TYR A 75 -6.34 2.46 3.00
C TYR A 75 -4.94 1.98 2.67
N VAL A 76 -3.96 2.87 2.75
CA VAL A 76 -2.55 2.51 2.60
C VAL A 76 -2.04 2.08 3.97
N LEU A 77 -1.68 0.81 4.08
CA LEU A 77 -1.23 0.21 5.34
C LEU A 77 0.25 0.47 5.58
N HIS A 78 1.06 0.41 4.53
CA HIS A 78 2.50 0.55 4.64
C HIS A 78 3.11 0.84 3.27
N ALA A 79 4.28 1.46 3.25
CA ALA A 79 5.05 1.69 2.03
C ALA A 79 6.53 1.61 2.36
N PHE A 80 7.34 1.08 1.43
CA PHE A 80 8.76 0.88 1.70
C PHE A 80 9.55 0.70 0.41
N VAL A 81 10.86 0.93 0.50
CA VAL A 81 11.82 0.61 -0.57
C VAL A 81 12.20 -0.85 -0.39
N LYS A 82 12.03 -1.65 -1.44
CA LYS A 82 12.32 -3.09 -1.36
C LYS A 82 13.77 -3.35 -1.75
N LYS A 83 14.54 -3.89 -0.83
CA LYS A 83 15.98 -4.17 -1.01
C LYS A 83 16.32 -5.66 -1.03
N SER A 84 15.31 -6.52 -0.87
CA SER A 84 15.48 -7.97 -0.87
C SER A 84 14.43 -8.62 -1.75
N GLN A 85 14.59 -9.91 -2.08
CA GLN A 85 13.64 -10.60 -2.94
C GLN A 85 12.29 -10.83 -2.27
N ARG A 86 12.28 -11.00 -0.96
CA ARG A 86 11.04 -11.17 -0.20
C ARG A 86 10.67 -9.88 0.50
N THR A 87 9.39 -9.64 0.69
CA THR A 87 8.93 -8.58 1.58
C THR A 87 9.40 -8.92 2.99
N PRO A 88 10.21 -8.04 3.63
CA PRO A 88 10.71 -8.33 4.97
C PRO A 88 9.57 -8.58 5.96
N LYS A 89 9.82 -9.48 6.93
CA LYS A 89 8.82 -9.80 7.94
C LYS A 89 8.39 -8.57 8.73
N SER A 90 9.30 -7.65 9.02
CA SER A 90 8.98 -6.41 9.73
C SER A 90 7.95 -5.56 8.97
N ASP A 91 8.06 -5.49 7.64
CA ASP A 91 7.11 -4.74 6.83
C ASP A 91 5.74 -5.44 6.80
N VAL A 92 5.74 -6.77 6.70
CA VAL A 92 4.49 -7.56 6.76
C VAL A 92 3.81 -7.38 8.12
N ASP A 93 4.57 -7.48 9.21
CA ASP A 93 4.03 -7.37 10.57
C ASP A 93 3.44 -5.98 10.82
N LEU A 94 4.11 -4.93 10.34
CA LEU A 94 3.63 -3.56 10.48
C LEU A 94 2.30 -3.37 9.73
N ALA A 95 2.22 -3.88 8.51
CA ALA A 95 0.99 -3.82 7.74
C ALA A 95 -0.16 -4.59 8.43
N LYS A 96 0.14 -5.76 9.00
CA LYS A 96 -0.84 -6.54 9.77
C LYS A 96 -1.37 -5.75 10.96
N THR A 97 -0.47 -5.14 11.72
CA THR A 97 -0.85 -4.35 12.90
C THR A 97 -1.80 -3.23 12.50
N ARG A 98 -1.48 -2.52 11.43
CA ARG A 98 -2.31 -1.41 10.96
C ARG A 98 -3.66 -1.89 10.45
N LEU A 99 -3.68 -3.02 9.76
CA LEU A 99 -4.95 -3.63 9.31
C LEU A 99 -5.84 -3.99 10.51
N THR A 100 -5.27 -4.63 11.53
CA THR A 100 -6.00 -5.00 12.73
C THR A 100 -6.60 -3.78 13.41
N GLN A 101 -5.82 -2.71 13.54
CA GLN A 101 -6.28 -1.46 14.12
C GLN A 101 -7.41 -0.83 13.30
N LEU A 102 -7.27 -0.84 11.98
CA LEU A 102 -8.28 -0.30 11.07
C LEU A 102 -9.62 -1.05 11.22
N LEU A 103 -9.57 -2.38 11.14
CA LEU A 103 -10.78 -3.20 11.21
C LEU A 103 -11.46 -3.09 12.56
N LYS A 104 -10.69 -2.94 13.64
CA LYS A 104 -11.21 -2.72 14.98
C LYS A 104 -11.93 -1.37 15.08
N ALA A 105 -11.37 -0.34 14.47
CA ALA A 105 -11.99 0.98 14.46
C ALA A 105 -13.28 1.03 13.65
N LYS A 106 -13.47 0.08 12.73
CA LYS A 106 -14.67 -0.01 11.90
C LYS A 106 -15.80 -0.84 12.52
N GLU A 107 -15.56 -1.49 13.64
CA GLU A 107 -16.58 -2.28 14.33
C GLU A 107 -17.70 -1.42 14.90
#